data_d8c9a8dea3001b57e033074afb058942
#
_entry.id   d8c9a8dea3001b57e033074afb058942
#
_cell.length_a   1.000
_cell.length_b   1.000
_cell.length_c   1.000
_cell.angle_alpha   90.00
_cell.angle_beta   90.00
_cell.angle_gamma   90.00
#
_symmetry.space_group_name_H-M   'P 1'
#
loop_
_entity.id
_entity.type
_entity.pdbx_description
1 polymer ?
#
loop_
_entity_poly.entity_id
_entity_poly.type
_entity_poly.pdbx_seq_one_letter_code
_entity_poly.pdbx_strand_id
1 'polypeptide(L)'
;VAIGTELAEVDLWRNELGHSCYLYRIDIDPECLSDEHLSDVAIRQRADITVAKLSEMMPTSFSDWDASSVLNQKLVWRSEIEFDRPGIIEIADALREALPKDTMIFSDMTQFAYVAKEIWPMSLPGHWHHPSGFGTLGYALPGAIGGATARPNQPTMAIAGDYGFQYTLQELGTAVELKLSLPIVLWDNGKLKEIEDSMESAQIAPNAVI
;
A
#
# COMPACT_ATOMS: atom_id res chain seq x y z
N VAL A 1 -10.39 -8.59 15.16
CA VAL A 1 -9.09 -8.56 15.86
C VAL A 1 -8.17 -7.61 15.11
N ALA A 2 -7.58 -6.64 15.79
CA ALA A 2 -6.59 -5.70 15.25
C ALA A 2 -5.22 -6.04 15.87
N ILE A 3 -4.22 -6.28 15.03
CA ILE A 3 -2.89 -6.75 15.46
C ILE A 3 -1.82 -5.84 14.85
N GLY A 4 -1.06 -5.13 15.69
CA GLY A 4 0.05 -4.28 15.27
C GLY A 4 -0.41 -3.13 14.36
N THR A 5 -1.51 -2.49 14.70
CA THR A 5 -2.07 -1.38 13.93
C THR A 5 -2.55 -0.26 14.84
N GLU A 6 -2.21 0.96 14.48
CA GLU A 6 -2.67 2.17 15.16
C GLU A 6 -4.15 2.47 14.88
N LEU A 7 -4.74 1.85 13.85
CA LEU A 7 -6.07 2.18 13.34
C LEU A 7 -6.18 3.68 12.97
N ALA A 8 -5.10 4.20 12.38
CA ALA A 8 -5.00 5.62 12.06
C ALA A 8 -6.03 6.05 11.02
N GLU A 9 -6.40 7.33 11.04
CA GLU A 9 -7.35 7.91 10.08
C GLU A 9 -6.94 7.64 8.64
N VAL A 10 -5.65 7.71 8.33
CA VAL A 10 -5.10 7.44 6.98
C VAL A 10 -5.30 6.00 6.51
N ASP A 11 -5.54 5.07 7.43
CA ASP A 11 -5.84 3.67 7.11
C ASP A 11 -7.35 3.43 7.03
N LEU A 12 -8.11 4.14 7.84
CA LEU A 12 -9.55 3.91 7.99
C LEU A 12 -10.40 4.83 7.12
N TRP A 13 -9.96 6.06 6.86
CA TRP A 13 -10.71 7.13 6.19
C TRP A 13 -12.08 7.39 6.83
N ARG A 14 -12.19 7.17 8.13
CA ARG A 14 -13.40 7.34 8.92
C ARG A 14 -13.06 7.42 10.41
N ASN A 15 -13.89 8.08 11.18
CA ASN A 15 -13.67 8.25 12.62
C ASN A 15 -14.13 7.06 13.45
N GLU A 16 -15.03 6.22 12.92
CA GLU A 16 -15.56 5.08 13.63
C GLU A 16 -15.28 3.77 12.86
N LEU A 17 -14.94 2.72 13.58
CA LEU A 17 -14.66 1.41 12.98
C LEU A 17 -15.91 0.76 12.35
N GLY A 18 -17.10 1.15 12.82
CA GLY A 18 -18.37 0.68 12.27
C GLY A 18 -18.63 -0.81 12.49
N HIS A 19 -18.06 -1.40 13.53
CA HIS A 19 -18.28 -2.80 13.90
C HIS A 19 -19.29 -2.92 15.05
N SER A 20 -19.93 -4.09 15.14
CA SER A 20 -20.87 -4.44 16.23
C SER A 20 -20.41 -5.65 17.06
N CYS A 21 -19.21 -6.17 16.76
CA CYS A 21 -18.61 -7.29 17.45
C CYS A 21 -17.53 -6.83 18.44
N TYR A 22 -17.10 -7.73 19.33
CA TYR A 22 -15.97 -7.47 20.23
C TYR A 22 -14.70 -7.11 19.46
N LEU A 23 -14.04 -6.03 19.88
CA LEU A 23 -12.76 -5.59 19.36
C LEU A 23 -11.63 -6.08 20.28
N TYR A 24 -10.77 -6.93 19.74
CA TYR A 24 -9.53 -7.35 20.39
C TYR A 24 -8.38 -6.58 19.74
N ARG A 25 -7.62 -5.84 20.54
CA ARG A 25 -6.41 -5.14 20.07
C ARG A 25 -5.17 -5.74 20.67
N ILE A 26 -4.18 -6.00 19.84
CA ILE A 26 -2.91 -6.62 20.21
C ILE A 26 -1.79 -5.74 19.68
N ASP A 27 -1.04 -5.13 20.58
CA ASP A 27 0.09 -4.28 20.24
C ASP A 27 1.18 -4.37 21.29
N ILE A 28 2.39 -3.97 20.94
CA ILE A 28 3.50 -3.80 21.89
C ILE A 28 3.46 -2.43 22.57
N ASP A 29 2.89 -1.45 21.89
CA ASP A 29 2.76 -0.09 22.36
C ASP A 29 1.51 0.08 23.24
N PRO A 30 1.65 0.49 24.51
CA PRO A 30 0.51 0.74 25.36
C PRO A 30 -0.32 1.96 24.92
N GLU A 31 0.28 2.93 24.22
CA GLU A 31 -0.45 4.12 23.74
C GLU A 31 -1.46 3.71 22.66
N CYS A 32 -1.07 2.86 21.73
CA CYS A 32 -1.97 2.30 20.72
C CYS A 32 -3.12 1.47 21.32
N LEU A 33 -2.96 0.92 22.52
CA LEU A 33 -4.00 0.12 23.19
C LEU A 33 -4.96 0.97 24.02
N SER A 34 -4.65 2.24 24.23
CA SER A 34 -5.41 3.18 25.09
C SER A 34 -5.86 4.46 24.37
N ASP A 35 -5.82 4.45 23.06
CA ASP A 35 -6.27 5.55 22.21
C ASP A 35 -7.81 5.66 22.15
N GLU A 36 -8.32 6.51 21.26
CA GLU A 36 -9.75 6.75 21.07
C GLU A 36 -10.54 5.53 20.57
N HIS A 37 -9.87 4.56 19.93
CA HIS A 37 -10.48 3.31 19.48
C HIS A 37 -10.49 2.27 20.60
N LEU A 38 -11.29 2.51 21.61
CA LEU A 38 -11.39 1.62 22.76
C LEU A 38 -11.73 0.19 22.35
N SER A 39 -10.95 -0.75 22.86
CA SER A 39 -11.14 -2.19 22.63
C SER A 39 -11.84 -2.84 23.82
N ASP A 40 -12.62 -3.89 23.55
CA ASP A 40 -13.18 -4.73 24.60
C ASP A 40 -12.09 -5.53 25.32
N VAL A 41 -11.04 -5.91 24.58
CA VAL A 41 -9.88 -6.64 25.12
C VAL A 41 -8.59 -6.05 24.51
N ALA A 42 -7.75 -5.52 25.38
CA ALA A 42 -6.40 -5.04 25.03
C ALA A 42 -5.34 -6.04 25.50
N ILE A 43 -4.48 -6.45 24.60
CA ILE A 43 -3.39 -7.41 24.87
C ILE A 43 -2.06 -6.78 24.50
N ARG A 44 -1.25 -6.45 25.52
CA ARG A 44 0.10 -5.96 25.29
C ARG A 44 1.05 -7.12 25.03
N GLN A 45 1.29 -7.42 23.78
CA GLN A 45 2.16 -8.52 23.37
C GLN A 45 2.65 -8.33 21.94
N ARG A 46 3.77 -8.95 21.60
CA ARG A 46 4.27 -9.03 20.22
C ARG A 46 3.28 -9.80 19.34
N ALA A 47 3.09 -9.32 18.12
CA ALA A 47 2.17 -9.91 17.15
C ALA A 47 2.53 -11.35 16.80
N ASP A 48 3.81 -11.65 16.59
CA ASP A 48 4.29 -12.99 16.25
C ASP A 48 3.97 -14.03 17.34
N ILE A 49 4.19 -13.67 18.62
CA ILE A 49 3.89 -14.54 19.76
C ILE A 49 2.38 -14.79 19.86
N THR A 50 1.59 -13.73 19.69
CA THR A 50 0.13 -13.85 19.80
C THR A 50 -0.45 -14.66 18.65
N VAL A 51 -0.01 -14.43 17.41
CA VAL A 51 -0.47 -15.19 16.25
C VAL A 51 -0.09 -16.67 16.37
N ALA A 52 1.12 -16.99 16.84
CA ALA A 52 1.52 -18.37 17.07
C ALA A 52 0.58 -19.08 18.07
N LYS A 53 0.30 -18.44 19.22
CA LYS A 53 -0.63 -18.98 20.22
C LYS A 53 -2.06 -19.12 19.70
N LEU A 54 -2.55 -18.13 18.96
CA LEU A 54 -3.88 -18.22 18.36
C LEU A 54 -3.97 -19.38 17.37
N SER A 55 -2.94 -19.58 16.55
CA SER A 55 -2.88 -20.70 15.60
C SER A 55 -2.90 -22.07 16.29
N GLU A 56 -2.26 -22.19 17.45
CA GLU A 56 -2.28 -23.42 18.27
C GLU A 56 -3.65 -23.67 18.91
N MET A 57 -4.36 -22.63 19.30
CA MET A 57 -5.64 -22.70 20.01
C MET A 57 -6.85 -22.80 19.09
N MET A 58 -6.74 -22.29 17.88
CA MET A 58 -7.85 -22.29 16.93
C MET A 58 -8.06 -23.70 16.37
N PRO A 59 -9.31 -24.19 16.38
CA PRO A 59 -9.60 -25.45 15.72
C PRO A 59 -9.35 -25.33 14.21
N THR A 60 -8.95 -26.41 13.58
CA THR A 60 -8.90 -26.47 12.13
C THR A 60 -10.33 -26.28 11.62
N SER A 61 -10.62 -25.08 11.11
CA SER A 61 -11.90 -24.77 10.50
C SER A 61 -11.71 -24.59 9.01
N PHE A 62 -12.68 -25.05 8.25
CA PHE A 62 -12.75 -24.72 6.84
C PHE A 62 -13.54 -23.42 6.70
N SER A 63 -13.07 -22.52 5.84
CA SER A 63 -13.84 -21.35 5.48
C SER A 63 -15.09 -21.80 4.70
N ASP A 64 -16.25 -21.31 5.10
CA ASP A 64 -17.50 -21.44 4.35
C ASP A 64 -17.66 -20.35 3.29
N TRP A 65 -16.65 -19.52 3.11
CA TRP A 65 -16.61 -18.51 2.05
C TRP A 65 -16.50 -19.19 0.69
N ASP A 66 -17.49 -18.94 -0.15
CA ASP A 66 -17.47 -19.44 -1.51
C ASP A 66 -16.45 -18.69 -2.37
N ALA A 67 -15.52 -19.42 -2.98
CA ALA A 67 -14.48 -18.86 -3.81
C ALA A 67 -15.01 -18.06 -5.00
N SER A 68 -16.15 -18.45 -5.54
CA SER A 68 -16.79 -17.72 -6.65
C SER A 68 -17.36 -16.38 -6.19
N SER A 69 -17.91 -16.29 -5.00
CA SER A 69 -18.37 -15.03 -4.40
C SER A 69 -17.22 -14.05 -4.17
N VAL A 70 -16.08 -14.54 -3.68
CA VAL A 70 -14.88 -13.72 -3.52
C VAL A 70 -14.35 -13.21 -4.86
N LEU A 71 -14.32 -14.09 -5.88
CA LEU A 71 -13.90 -13.71 -7.22
C LEU A 71 -14.83 -12.66 -7.84
N ASN A 72 -16.16 -12.87 -7.74
CA ASN A 72 -17.15 -11.92 -8.23
C ASN A 72 -17.03 -10.56 -7.55
N GLN A 73 -16.80 -10.53 -6.23
CA GLN A 73 -16.60 -9.28 -5.51
C GLN A 73 -15.35 -8.53 -5.99
N LYS A 74 -14.27 -9.24 -6.27
CA LYS A 74 -13.07 -8.63 -6.88
C LYS A 74 -13.34 -8.02 -8.25
N LEU A 75 -14.16 -8.66 -9.06
CA LEU A 75 -14.55 -8.12 -10.37
C LEU A 75 -15.42 -6.86 -10.23
N VAL A 76 -16.32 -6.83 -9.25
CA VAL A 76 -17.12 -5.62 -8.94
C VAL A 76 -16.18 -4.48 -8.56
N TRP A 77 -15.28 -4.68 -7.61
CA TRP A 77 -14.31 -3.64 -7.19
C TRP A 77 -13.44 -3.15 -8.35
N ARG A 78 -12.95 -4.06 -9.20
CA ARG A 78 -12.20 -3.63 -10.39
C ARG A 78 -13.02 -2.75 -11.33
N SER A 79 -14.32 -3.03 -11.48
CA SER A 79 -15.21 -2.20 -12.30
C SER A 79 -15.47 -0.83 -11.68
N GLU A 80 -15.57 -0.75 -10.37
CA GLU A 80 -15.70 0.50 -9.62
C GLU A 80 -14.44 1.35 -9.76
N ILE A 81 -13.25 0.75 -9.58
CA ILE A 81 -11.96 1.42 -9.75
C ILE A 81 -11.77 1.92 -11.19
N GLU A 82 -12.13 1.10 -12.18
CA GLU A 82 -12.05 1.50 -13.60
C GLU A 82 -13.00 2.65 -13.93
N PHE A 83 -14.15 2.70 -13.28
CA PHE A 83 -15.09 3.82 -13.42
C PHE A 83 -14.52 5.12 -12.83
N ASP A 84 -13.92 5.05 -11.64
CA ASP A 84 -13.38 6.21 -10.93
C ASP A 84 -12.05 6.71 -11.54
N ARG A 85 -11.21 5.78 -12.00
CA ARG A 85 -9.84 6.05 -12.51
C ARG A 85 -9.58 5.24 -13.79
N PRO A 86 -10.21 5.61 -14.91
CA PRO A 86 -10.21 4.79 -16.14
C PRO A 86 -8.82 4.64 -16.77
N GLY A 87 -8.56 3.45 -17.31
CA GLY A 87 -7.36 3.14 -18.09
C GLY A 87 -6.13 2.75 -17.28
N ILE A 88 -6.13 2.91 -15.96
CA ILE A 88 -4.96 2.58 -15.11
C ILE A 88 -4.86 1.06 -14.90
N ILE A 89 -6.00 0.38 -14.77
CA ILE A 89 -6.05 -1.07 -14.54
C ILE A 89 -5.36 -1.83 -15.68
N GLU A 90 -5.62 -1.47 -16.92
CA GLU A 90 -5.00 -2.11 -18.08
C GLU A 90 -3.47 -2.00 -18.06
N ILE A 91 -2.96 -0.84 -17.72
CA ILE A 91 -1.51 -0.60 -17.60
C ILE A 91 -0.92 -1.40 -16.43
N ALA A 92 -1.61 -1.44 -15.30
CA ALA A 92 -1.17 -2.20 -14.12
C ALA A 92 -1.13 -3.71 -14.42
N ASP A 93 -2.13 -4.24 -15.12
CA ASP A 93 -2.18 -5.65 -15.53
C ASP A 93 -1.04 -5.99 -16.51
N ALA A 94 -0.82 -5.15 -17.52
CA ALA A 94 0.27 -5.33 -18.48
C ALA A 94 1.65 -5.29 -17.80
N LEU A 95 1.85 -4.36 -16.88
CA LEU A 95 3.07 -4.27 -16.11
C LEU A 95 3.26 -5.52 -15.22
N ARG A 96 2.18 -5.96 -14.57
CA ARG A 96 2.22 -7.18 -13.74
C ARG A 96 2.56 -8.43 -14.53
N GLU A 97 2.04 -8.55 -15.74
CA GLU A 97 2.34 -9.68 -16.64
C GLU A 97 3.80 -9.68 -17.10
N ALA A 98 4.35 -8.50 -17.38
CA ALA A 98 5.74 -8.34 -17.85
C ALA A 98 6.79 -8.59 -16.76
N LEU A 99 6.44 -8.42 -15.48
CA LEU A 99 7.40 -8.50 -14.39
C LEU A 99 7.53 -9.91 -13.81
N PRO A 100 8.74 -10.32 -13.38
CA PRO A 100 8.92 -11.51 -12.55
C PRO A 100 8.04 -11.45 -11.30
N LYS A 101 7.56 -12.63 -10.85
CA LYS A 101 6.61 -12.71 -9.71
C LYS A 101 7.21 -12.25 -8.38
N ASP A 102 8.52 -12.34 -8.24
CA ASP A 102 9.31 -11.98 -7.06
C ASP A 102 9.91 -10.57 -7.14
N THR A 103 9.44 -9.73 -8.08
CA THR A 103 9.90 -8.33 -8.18
C THR A 103 9.52 -7.55 -6.92
N MET A 104 10.53 -6.89 -6.34
CA MET A 104 10.29 -5.88 -5.29
C MET A 104 9.89 -4.56 -5.93
N ILE A 105 8.79 -3.99 -5.47
CA ILE A 105 8.24 -2.73 -5.95
C ILE A 105 8.38 -1.68 -4.85
N PHE A 106 8.94 -0.54 -5.21
CA PHE A 106 8.98 0.65 -4.37
C PHE A 106 8.17 1.75 -5.06
N SER A 107 7.06 2.14 -4.47
CA SER A 107 6.16 3.12 -5.08
C SER A 107 6.04 4.40 -4.26
N ASP A 108 5.94 5.51 -4.96
CA ASP A 108 5.52 6.78 -4.39
C ASP A 108 4.00 6.86 -4.25
N MET A 109 3.54 7.93 -3.62
CA MET A 109 2.15 8.38 -3.62
C MET A 109 1.79 8.89 -5.03
N THR A 110 1.34 8.00 -5.89
CA THR A 110 0.91 8.30 -7.26
C THR A 110 -0.46 7.71 -7.54
N GLN A 111 -1.21 8.31 -8.43
CA GLN A 111 -2.51 7.79 -8.86
C GLN A 111 -2.41 6.34 -9.33
N PHE A 112 -1.36 6.01 -10.10
CA PHE A 112 -1.09 4.64 -10.52
C PHE A 112 -0.90 3.69 -9.33
N ALA A 113 -0.08 4.08 -8.34
CA ALA A 113 0.21 3.23 -7.18
C ALA A 113 -1.03 3.02 -6.30
N TYR A 114 -1.91 4.00 -6.20
CA TYR A 114 -3.17 3.85 -5.47
C TYR A 114 -4.04 2.77 -6.11
N VAL A 115 -4.28 2.85 -7.42
CA VAL A 115 -5.03 1.83 -8.15
C VAL A 115 -4.32 0.48 -8.10
N ALA A 116 -3.03 0.45 -8.36
CA ALA A 116 -2.28 -0.79 -8.39
C ALA A 116 -2.31 -1.53 -7.05
N LYS A 117 -2.21 -0.85 -5.92
CA LYS A 117 -2.30 -1.47 -4.58
C LYS A 117 -3.65 -2.15 -4.32
N GLU A 118 -4.71 -1.67 -4.93
CA GLU A 118 -6.06 -2.24 -4.77
C GLU A 118 -6.25 -3.52 -5.59
N ILE A 119 -5.54 -3.65 -6.71
CA ILE A 119 -5.78 -4.73 -7.68
C ILE A 119 -4.61 -5.70 -7.87
N TRP A 120 -3.40 -5.31 -7.50
CA TRP A 120 -2.18 -6.07 -7.78
C TRP A 120 -2.08 -7.32 -6.91
N PRO A 121 -2.04 -8.53 -7.49
CA PRO A 121 -1.94 -9.75 -6.71
C PRO A 121 -0.52 -9.94 -6.18
N MET A 122 -0.36 -9.85 -4.87
CA MET A 122 0.90 -10.13 -4.18
C MET A 122 0.86 -11.53 -3.59
N SER A 123 1.80 -12.38 -3.99
CA SER A 123 1.95 -13.74 -3.50
C SER A 123 2.99 -13.89 -2.39
N LEU A 124 3.86 -12.89 -2.23
CA LEU A 124 4.94 -12.89 -1.26
C LEU A 124 4.89 -11.62 -0.40
N PRO A 125 5.08 -11.71 0.91
CA PRO A 125 5.17 -10.53 1.78
C PRO A 125 6.45 -9.75 1.51
N GLY A 126 6.46 -8.44 1.81
CA GLY A 126 7.64 -7.58 1.67
C GLY A 126 8.09 -7.34 0.24
N HIS A 127 7.18 -7.43 -0.74
CA HIS A 127 7.47 -7.18 -2.15
C HIS A 127 6.82 -5.91 -2.72
N TRP A 128 6.03 -5.21 -1.91
CA TRP A 128 5.54 -3.87 -2.24
C TRP A 128 5.80 -2.94 -1.06
N HIS A 129 6.60 -1.92 -1.30
CA HIS A 129 6.96 -0.90 -0.32
C HIS A 129 6.35 0.44 -0.75
N HIS A 130 5.61 1.05 0.15
CA HIS A 130 4.87 2.29 -0.10
C HIS A 130 4.92 3.16 1.16
N PRO A 131 5.07 4.49 1.05
CA PRO A 131 5.22 5.36 2.23
C PRO A 131 3.87 5.66 2.91
N SER A 132 3.12 4.62 3.28
CA SER A 132 1.76 4.72 3.81
C SER A 132 1.68 5.54 5.10
N GLY A 133 2.69 5.41 5.99
CA GLY A 133 2.63 6.03 7.31
C GLY A 133 2.73 7.56 7.31
N PHE A 134 3.30 8.17 6.28
CA PHE A 134 3.51 9.62 6.22
C PHE A 134 3.12 10.26 4.88
N GLY A 135 2.82 9.47 3.85
CA GLY A 135 2.43 9.98 2.53
C GLY A 135 3.52 10.77 1.80
N THR A 136 4.77 10.41 2.00
CA THR A 136 5.92 11.14 1.45
C THR A 136 6.06 10.96 -0.05
N LEU A 137 6.24 12.06 -0.80
CA LEU A 137 6.71 12.05 -2.18
C LEU A 137 8.25 11.89 -2.23
N GLY A 138 8.76 11.25 -3.28
CA GLY A 138 10.19 11.06 -3.50
C GLY A 138 10.78 9.83 -2.78
N TYR A 139 9.96 8.94 -2.26
CA TYR A 139 10.38 7.71 -1.60
C TYR A 139 10.84 6.62 -2.57
N ALA A 140 10.17 6.49 -3.72
CA ALA A 140 10.30 5.33 -4.60
C ALA A 140 11.72 5.12 -5.10
N LEU A 141 12.38 6.15 -5.61
CA LEU A 141 13.72 6.03 -6.20
C LEU A 141 14.78 5.64 -5.16
N PRO A 142 15.00 6.39 -4.06
CA PRO A 142 15.98 6.01 -3.05
C PRO A 142 15.64 4.68 -2.36
N GLY A 143 14.35 4.41 -2.13
CA GLY A 143 13.89 3.14 -1.59
C GLY A 143 14.26 1.96 -2.49
N ALA A 144 14.04 2.08 -3.79
CA ALA A 144 14.38 1.04 -4.76
C ALA A 144 15.89 0.84 -4.89
N ILE A 145 16.70 1.90 -4.83
CA ILE A 145 18.16 1.81 -4.79
C ILE A 145 18.61 1.02 -3.54
N GLY A 146 18.05 1.34 -2.38
CA GLY A 146 18.32 0.60 -1.15
C GLY A 146 17.90 -0.87 -1.25
N GLY A 147 16.72 -1.14 -1.77
CA GLY A 147 16.19 -2.49 -1.98
C GLY A 147 17.05 -3.32 -2.93
N ALA A 148 17.43 -2.77 -4.09
CA ALA A 148 18.29 -3.42 -5.07
C ALA A 148 19.70 -3.69 -4.50
N THR A 149 20.22 -2.78 -3.66
CA THR A 149 21.50 -2.96 -2.98
C THR A 149 21.44 -4.06 -1.91
N ALA A 150 20.36 -4.09 -1.13
CA ALA A 150 20.19 -5.09 -0.08
C ALA A 150 19.90 -6.49 -0.61
N ARG A 151 19.28 -6.60 -1.78
CA ARG A 151 18.90 -7.86 -2.43
C ARG A 151 19.35 -7.90 -3.90
N PRO A 152 20.65 -7.96 -4.17
CA PRO A 152 21.22 -7.77 -5.52
C PRO A 152 20.78 -8.82 -6.55
N ASN A 153 20.28 -9.96 -6.11
CA ASN A 153 19.79 -11.04 -6.99
C ASN A 153 18.27 -11.02 -7.18
N GLN A 154 17.57 -10.02 -6.67
CA GLN A 154 16.13 -9.92 -6.78
C GLN A 154 15.73 -8.74 -7.67
N PRO A 155 14.87 -8.97 -8.67
CA PRO A 155 14.36 -7.89 -9.49
C PRO A 155 13.73 -6.79 -8.61
N THR A 156 14.12 -5.56 -8.86
CA THR A 156 13.63 -4.40 -8.09
C THR A 156 13.25 -3.30 -9.07
N MET A 157 12.13 -2.62 -8.81
CA MET A 157 11.69 -1.49 -9.62
C MET A 157 11.17 -0.35 -8.75
N ALA A 158 11.22 0.86 -9.29
CA ALA A 158 10.59 2.05 -8.73
C ALA A 158 9.34 2.43 -9.54
N ILE A 159 8.30 2.91 -8.85
CA ILE A 159 7.14 3.55 -9.46
C ILE A 159 7.02 4.94 -8.84
N ALA A 160 7.27 5.98 -9.61
CA ALA A 160 7.26 7.36 -9.14
C ALA A 160 6.27 8.19 -9.96
N GLY A 161 5.68 9.21 -9.34
CA GLY A 161 5.00 10.28 -10.04
C GLY A 161 6.00 11.31 -10.56
N ASP A 162 5.56 12.13 -11.49
CA ASP A 162 6.33 13.23 -12.06
C ASP A 162 6.88 14.18 -10.98
N TYR A 163 6.07 14.59 -10.02
CA TYR A 163 6.52 15.43 -8.89
C TYR A 163 7.42 14.67 -7.91
N GLY A 164 7.00 13.47 -7.48
CA GLY A 164 7.80 12.67 -6.55
C GLY A 164 9.19 12.34 -7.08
N PHE A 165 9.29 12.06 -8.38
CA PHE A 165 10.56 11.79 -9.03
C PHE A 165 11.52 13.01 -8.99
N GLN A 166 11.00 14.23 -9.16
CA GLN A 166 11.80 15.44 -9.11
C GLN A 166 12.46 15.70 -7.76
N TYR A 167 11.83 15.27 -6.65
CA TYR A 167 12.39 15.49 -5.31
C TYR A 167 13.68 14.72 -5.05
N THR A 168 13.87 13.59 -5.73
CA THR A 168 15.01 12.70 -5.50
C THR A 168 15.74 12.31 -6.79
N LEU A 169 15.53 13.05 -7.88
CA LEU A 169 16.13 12.81 -9.19
C LEU A 169 17.66 12.64 -9.13
N GLN A 170 18.34 13.39 -8.25
CA GLN A 170 19.78 13.31 -8.06
C GLN A 170 20.27 11.91 -7.65
N GLU A 171 19.41 11.09 -7.06
CA GLU A 171 19.74 9.71 -6.66
C GLU A 171 19.96 8.77 -7.85
N LEU A 172 19.62 9.18 -9.07
CA LEU A 172 20.05 8.47 -10.28
C LEU A 172 21.59 8.35 -10.37
N GLY A 173 22.31 9.35 -9.88
CA GLY A 173 23.76 9.28 -9.79
C GLY A 173 24.22 8.10 -8.92
N THR A 174 23.61 7.92 -7.76
CA THR A 174 23.89 6.80 -6.86
C THR A 174 23.59 5.44 -7.53
N ALA A 175 22.45 5.33 -8.25
CA ALA A 175 22.11 4.10 -8.97
C ALA A 175 23.16 3.76 -10.05
N VAL A 176 23.66 4.77 -10.77
CA VAL A 176 24.71 4.61 -11.80
C VAL A 176 26.04 4.19 -11.19
N GLU A 177 26.47 4.84 -10.10
CA GLU A 177 27.70 4.49 -9.39
C GLU A 177 27.69 3.05 -8.87
N LEU A 178 26.54 2.62 -8.35
CA LEU A 178 26.32 1.25 -7.88
C LEU A 178 26.05 0.25 -9.02
N LYS A 179 25.96 0.70 -10.27
CA LYS A 179 25.70 -0.12 -11.47
C LYS A 179 24.41 -0.96 -11.33
N LEU A 180 23.39 -0.38 -10.76
CA LEU A 180 22.11 -1.08 -10.54
C LEU A 180 21.34 -1.21 -11.85
N SER A 181 20.76 -2.40 -12.09
CA SER A 181 19.73 -2.61 -13.09
C SER A 181 18.38 -2.33 -12.44
N LEU A 182 17.91 -1.07 -12.53
CA LEU A 182 16.73 -0.58 -11.84
C LEU A 182 15.74 0.05 -12.82
N PRO A 183 14.72 -0.70 -13.27
CA PRO A 183 13.61 -0.12 -14.01
C PRO A 183 12.86 0.93 -13.16
N ILE A 184 12.52 2.05 -13.78
CA ILE A 184 11.75 3.13 -13.17
C ILE A 184 10.53 3.39 -14.05
N VAL A 185 9.35 3.21 -13.49
CA VAL A 185 8.09 3.62 -14.10
C VAL A 185 7.76 5.02 -13.62
N LEU A 186 7.71 5.96 -14.53
CA LEU A 186 7.30 7.33 -14.26
C LEU A 186 5.85 7.51 -14.70
N TRP A 187 4.98 7.78 -13.71
CA TRP A 187 3.59 8.14 -13.95
C TRP A 187 3.50 9.67 -14.05
N ASP A 188 3.40 10.15 -15.29
CA ASP A 188 3.38 11.57 -15.58
C ASP A 188 1.97 11.99 -16.04
N ASN A 189 1.28 12.74 -15.21
CA ASN A 189 0.01 13.38 -15.53
C ASN A 189 0.09 14.92 -15.48
N GLY A 190 1.30 15.47 -15.34
CA GLY A 190 1.60 16.89 -15.36
C GLY A 190 1.08 17.68 -14.17
N LYS A 191 0.66 17.01 -13.08
CA LYS A 191 0.08 17.66 -11.90
C LYS A 191 -0.05 16.71 -10.69
N LEU A 192 -0.41 17.31 -9.55
CA LEU A 192 -0.80 16.59 -8.33
C LEU A 192 -2.29 16.18 -8.41
N LYS A 193 -2.62 15.27 -9.32
CA LYS A 193 -4.00 14.95 -9.71
C LYS A 193 -4.89 14.49 -8.53
N GLU A 194 -4.40 13.63 -7.65
CA GLU A 194 -5.19 13.18 -6.49
C GLU A 194 -5.51 14.31 -5.51
N ILE A 195 -4.61 15.30 -5.40
CA ILE A 195 -4.85 16.49 -4.57
C ILE A 195 -5.90 17.38 -5.24
N GLU A 196 -5.79 17.60 -6.55
CA GLU A 196 -6.77 18.34 -7.32
C GLU A 196 -8.18 17.76 -7.15
N ASP A 197 -8.33 16.44 -7.38
CA ASP A 197 -9.61 15.73 -7.25
C ASP A 197 -10.18 15.79 -5.84
N SER A 198 -9.32 15.68 -4.82
CA SER A 198 -9.72 15.81 -3.42
C SER A 198 -10.20 17.20 -3.07
N MET A 199 -9.52 18.23 -3.58
CA MET A 199 -9.95 19.62 -3.40
C MET A 199 -11.29 19.89 -4.07
N GLU A 200 -11.47 19.45 -5.32
CA GLU A 200 -12.74 19.58 -6.05
C GLU A 200 -13.89 18.86 -5.33
N SER A 201 -13.66 17.63 -4.86
CA SER A 201 -14.63 16.87 -4.09
C SER A 201 -15.03 17.56 -2.78
N ALA A 202 -14.08 18.25 -2.14
CA ALA A 202 -14.30 19.05 -0.94
C ALA A 202 -14.89 20.45 -1.25
N GLN A 203 -15.19 20.76 -2.51
CA GLN A 203 -15.65 22.06 -2.98
C GLN A 203 -14.64 23.21 -2.71
N ILE A 204 -13.35 22.87 -2.71
CA ILE A 204 -12.24 23.82 -2.57
C ILE A 204 -11.65 24.04 -3.96
N ALA A 205 -11.47 25.28 -4.36
CA ALA A 205 -10.84 25.61 -5.64
C ALA A 205 -9.39 25.10 -5.68
N PRO A 206 -8.99 24.27 -6.67
CA PRO A 206 -7.64 23.77 -6.76
C PRO A 206 -6.60 24.90 -6.82
N ASN A 207 -5.55 24.76 -6.04
CA ASN A 207 -4.45 25.72 -5.97
C ASN A 207 -3.13 24.97 -5.78
N ALA A 208 -2.08 25.41 -6.49
CA ALA A 208 -0.74 24.83 -6.43
C ALA A 208 -0.69 23.31 -6.76
N VAL A 209 -1.54 22.86 -7.67
CA VAL A 209 -1.61 21.44 -8.10
C VAL A 209 -0.98 21.19 -9.47
N ILE A 210 -0.47 22.25 -10.10
CA ILE A 210 0.23 22.25 -11.40
C ILE A 210 1.71 22.52 -11.17
#